data_fbc800723bdef3db53306bc0247cfece
#
_entry.id   fbc800723bdef3db53306bc0247cfece
#
_cell.length_a   1.000
_cell.length_b   1.000
_cell.length_c   1.000
_cell.angle_alpha   90.00
_cell.angle_beta   90.00
_cell.angle_gamma   90.00
#
_symmetry.space_group_name_H-M   'P 1'
#
loop_
_entity.id
_entity.type
_entity.pdbx_description
1 polymer ?
#
loop_
_entity_poly.entity_id
_entity_poly.type
_entity_poly.pdbx_seq_one_letter_code
_entity_poly.pdbx_strand_id
1 'polypeptide(L)'
;MSEAYACSFGLQVFILRPFNTYGPRQSERAVIPTIIRQALDPACDVIRLGDLTPKRDFNFVSDTAKAFMSAGSATGLDPGVAYNAGSGHAVSIGEVVEMIQSLSGVNKPVEMESERLRPANSEVFELIASAENFEKQSGWSPVIGLEEGLERTIEWWRNRIKQTDIRRDRDYLV
;
A
#
# COMPACT_ATOMS: atom_id res chain seq x y z
N MET A 1 -9.95 -14.85 16.86
CA MET A 1 -11.36 -14.64 17.24
C MET A 1 -12.30 -15.08 16.13
N SER A 2 -12.23 -14.54 14.92
CA SER A 2 -13.12 -14.90 13.79
C SER A 2 -13.15 -16.39 13.45
N GLU A 3 -12.00 -17.06 13.38
CA GLU A 3 -11.88 -18.51 13.18
C GLU A 3 -12.62 -19.31 14.28
N ALA A 4 -12.43 -18.92 15.55
CA ALA A 4 -13.08 -19.57 16.66
C ALA A 4 -14.62 -19.45 16.60
N TYR A 5 -15.13 -18.29 16.18
CA TYR A 5 -16.56 -18.06 15.99
C TYR A 5 -17.13 -18.86 14.82
N ALA A 6 -16.41 -18.94 13.70
CA ALA A 6 -16.79 -19.78 12.58
C ALA A 6 -16.89 -21.24 13.01
N CYS A 7 -15.85 -21.78 13.65
CA CYS A 7 -15.81 -23.17 14.09
C CYS A 7 -16.83 -23.49 15.20
N SER A 8 -17.01 -22.59 16.19
CA SER A 8 -17.85 -22.88 17.35
C SER A 8 -19.34 -22.64 17.14
N PHE A 9 -19.69 -21.70 16.26
CA PHE A 9 -21.09 -21.26 16.07
C PHE A 9 -21.58 -21.40 14.62
N GLY A 10 -20.77 -21.96 13.72
CA GLY A 10 -21.14 -22.14 12.31
C GLY A 10 -21.34 -20.83 11.55
N LEU A 11 -20.75 -19.73 12.02
CA LEU A 11 -20.87 -18.42 11.38
C LEU A 11 -20.10 -18.39 10.06
N GLN A 12 -20.73 -17.85 9.01
CA GLN A 12 -20.12 -17.64 7.71
C GLN A 12 -19.22 -16.40 7.74
N VAL A 13 -18.05 -16.51 8.40
CA VAL A 13 -17.08 -15.43 8.55
C VAL A 13 -15.86 -15.73 7.70
N PHE A 14 -15.51 -14.82 6.83
CA PHE A 14 -14.28 -14.87 6.03
C PHE A 14 -13.28 -13.83 6.51
N ILE A 15 -11.99 -14.17 6.49
CA ILE A 15 -10.93 -13.28 6.92
C ILE A 15 -10.14 -12.87 5.68
N LEU A 16 -10.35 -11.63 5.20
CA LEU A 16 -9.55 -11.08 4.12
C LEU A 16 -8.38 -10.27 4.70
N ARG A 17 -7.18 -10.55 4.23
CA ARG A 17 -5.93 -9.86 4.60
C ARG A 17 -5.38 -9.11 3.39
N PRO A 18 -5.80 -7.85 3.15
CA PRO A 18 -5.22 -7.05 2.09
C PRO A 18 -3.77 -6.70 2.44
N PHE A 19 -2.90 -6.77 1.45
CA PHE A 19 -1.52 -6.31 1.56
C PHE A 19 -1.45 -4.79 1.40
N ASN A 20 -0.24 -4.20 1.37
CA ASN A 20 -0.09 -2.75 1.49
C ASN A 20 -0.92 -2.01 0.42
N THR A 21 -2.11 -1.62 0.81
CA THR A 21 -3.01 -0.86 -0.07
C THR A 21 -2.51 0.56 -0.23
N TYR A 22 -2.45 1.04 -1.48
CA TYR A 22 -2.07 2.42 -1.80
C TYR A 22 -3.02 3.03 -2.83
N GLY A 23 -3.00 4.35 -2.93
CA GLY A 23 -3.80 5.09 -3.91
C GLY A 23 -4.28 6.45 -3.40
N PRO A 24 -5.16 7.11 -4.16
CA PRO A 24 -5.81 8.35 -3.76
C PRO A 24 -6.45 8.26 -2.37
N ARG A 25 -6.34 9.35 -1.60
CA ARG A 25 -6.89 9.48 -0.21
C ARG A 25 -6.23 8.61 0.85
N GLN A 26 -5.16 7.90 0.54
CA GLN A 26 -4.37 7.22 1.57
C GLN A 26 -3.82 8.24 2.58
N SER A 27 -3.62 7.79 3.83
CA SER A 27 -3.01 8.61 4.88
C SER A 27 -1.65 9.17 4.45
N GLU A 28 -1.41 10.44 4.69
CA GLU A 28 -0.14 11.14 4.40
C GLU A 28 1.07 10.56 5.17
N ARG A 29 0.81 9.69 6.16
CA ARG A 29 1.84 8.97 6.92
C ARG A 29 2.34 7.71 6.24
N ALA A 30 1.64 7.19 5.25
CA ALA A 30 2.07 6.03 4.49
C ALA A 30 3.21 6.40 3.52
N VAL A 31 4.06 5.43 3.21
CA VAL A 31 5.30 5.67 2.45
C VAL A 31 5.05 6.29 1.07
N ILE A 32 4.14 5.76 0.26
CA ILE A 32 3.85 6.27 -1.09
C ILE A 32 3.34 7.72 -1.06
N PRO A 33 2.31 8.08 -0.28
CA PRO A 33 1.92 9.49 -0.12
C PRO A 33 3.03 10.40 0.40
N THR A 34 3.87 9.91 1.33
CA THR A 34 5.00 10.68 1.85
C THR A 34 6.00 11.01 0.74
N ILE A 35 6.34 10.04 -0.11
CA ILE A 35 7.25 10.25 -1.24
C ILE A 35 6.64 11.24 -2.24
N ILE A 36 5.40 10.99 -2.69
CA ILE A 36 4.72 11.83 -3.69
C ILE A 36 4.59 13.27 -3.20
N ARG A 37 4.18 13.46 -1.94
CA ARG A 37 4.03 14.79 -1.35
C ARG A 37 5.34 15.55 -1.35
N GLN A 38 6.43 14.93 -0.89
CA GLN A 38 7.75 15.58 -0.86
C GLN A 38 8.30 15.82 -2.27
N ALA A 39 8.06 14.90 -3.20
CA ALA A 39 8.45 15.08 -4.59
C ALA A 39 7.75 16.29 -5.23
N LEU A 40 6.46 16.44 -5.03
CA LEU A 40 5.65 17.48 -5.66
C LEU A 40 5.66 18.83 -4.92
N ASP A 41 6.04 18.88 -3.63
CA ASP A 41 6.09 20.13 -2.87
C ASP A 41 7.33 20.94 -3.25
N PRO A 42 7.18 22.16 -3.84
CA PRO A 42 8.33 23.00 -4.20
C PRO A 42 9.12 23.51 -2.98
N ALA A 43 8.55 23.44 -1.78
CA ALA A 43 9.26 23.81 -0.55
C ALA A 43 10.12 22.67 0.03
N CYS A 44 10.05 21.48 -0.54
CA CYS A 44 10.88 20.35 -0.16
C CYS A 44 12.01 20.18 -1.18
N ASP A 45 13.24 20.46 -0.80
CA ASP A 45 14.41 20.25 -1.70
C ASP A 45 14.89 18.80 -1.71
N VAL A 46 14.51 18.01 -0.72
CA VAL A 46 14.98 16.65 -0.45
C VAL A 46 13.81 15.75 -0.06
N ILE A 47 13.84 14.51 -0.51
CA ILE A 47 12.90 13.46 -0.08
C ILE A 47 13.51 12.74 1.12
N ARG A 48 12.90 12.87 2.30
CA ARG A 48 13.37 12.26 3.55
C ARG A 48 12.56 11.01 3.89
N LEU A 49 13.26 9.88 4.03
CA LEU A 49 12.65 8.57 4.27
C LEU A 49 13.45 7.78 5.32
N GLY A 50 12.90 6.66 5.78
CA GLY A 50 13.64 5.66 6.53
C GLY A 50 14.44 4.73 5.61
N ASP A 51 14.51 3.45 5.96
CA ASP A 51 15.21 2.43 5.18
C ASP A 51 14.52 2.24 3.80
N LEU A 52 15.35 2.22 2.75
CA LEU A 52 14.91 2.05 1.36
C LEU A 52 14.94 0.59 0.90
N THR A 53 15.55 -0.30 1.69
CA THR A 53 15.78 -1.71 1.32
C THR A 53 14.56 -2.62 1.49
N PRO A 54 13.63 -2.39 2.44
CA PRO A 54 12.49 -3.26 2.63
C PRO A 54 11.63 -3.36 1.37
N LYS A 55 11.23 -4.59 1.04
CA LYS A 55 10.36 -4.88 -0.09
C LYS A 55 8.92 -5.08 0.37
N ARG A 56 7.98 -4.52 -0.37
CA ARG A 56 6.55 -4.58 -0.07
C ARG A 56 5.75 -4.87 -1.32
N ASP A 57 4.73 -5.70 -1.15
CA ASP A 57 3.69 -5.91 -2.14
C ASP A 57 2.65 -4.79 -2.00
N PHE A 58 2.56 -3.96 -3.03
CA PHE A 58 1.62 -2.84 -3.08
C PHE A 58 0.43 -3.17 -3.96
N ASN A 59 -0.77 -3.09 -3.40
CA ASN A 59 -2.01 -3.34 -4.11
C ASN A 59 -2.82 -2.04 -4.25
N PHE A 60 -3.26 -1.73 -5.47
CA PHE A 60 -3.97 -0.47 -5.70
C PHE A 60 -5.35 -0.48 -5.03
N VAL A 61 -5.77 0.67 -4.51
CA VAL A 61 -6.98 0.80 -3.67
C VAL A 61 -8.26 0.28 -4.31
N SER A 62 -8.42 0.44 -5.64
CA SER A 62 -9.61 -0.08 -6.32
C SER A 62 -9.63 -1.61 -6.35
N ASP A 63 -8.47 -2.24 -6.47
CA ASP A 63 -8.39 -3.71 -6.49
C ASP A 63 -8.57 -4.28 -5.09
N THR A 64 -8.06 -3.60 -4.05
CA THR A 64 -8.39 -3.94 -2.66
C THR A 64 -9.89 -3.82 -2.41
N ALA A 65 -10.55 -2.75 -2.87
CA ALA A 65 -12.00 -2.59 -2.74
C ALA A 65 -12.77 -3.73 -3.44
N LYS A 66 -12.36 -4.10 -4.66
CA LYS A 66 -12.92 -5.24 -5.38
C LYS A 66 -12.70 -6.56 -4.65
N ALA A 67 -11.53 -6.74 -3.98
CA ALA A 67 -11.27 -7.93 -3.18
C ALA A 67 -12.30 -8.08 -2.05
N PHE A 68 -12.63 -7.00 -1.34
CA PHE A 68 -13.69 -7.02 -0.32
C PHE A 68 -15.07 -7.33 -0.92
N MET A 69 -15.40 -6.75 -2.09
CA MET A 69 -16.67 -7.05 -2.77
C MET A 69 -16.74 -8.52 -3.20
N SER A 70 -15.67 -9.04 -3.79
CA SER A 70 -15.58 -10.45 -4.18
C SER A 70 -15.68 -11.39 -2.98
N ALA A 71 -14.99 -11.07 -1.87
CA ALA A 71 -15.09 -11.85 -0.64
C ALA A 71 -16.53 -11.88 -0.09
N GLY A 72 -17.27 -10.77 -0.20
CA GLY A 72 -18.67 -10.70 0.26
C GLY A 72 -19.69 -11.40 -0.65
N SER A 73 -19.34 -11.63 -1.92
CA SER A 73 -20.26 -12.25 -2.91
C SER A 73 -19.87 -13.65 -3.34
N ALA A 74 -18.64 -14.08 -3.09
CA ALA A 74 -18.17 -15.40 -3.47
C ALA A 74 -18.87 -16.51 -2.66
N THR A 75 -19.29 -17.56 -3.38
CA THR A 75 -19.92 -18.75 -2.76
C THR A 75 -18.93 -19.88 -2.50
N GLY A 76 -17.69 -19.73 -2.96
CA GLY A 76 -16.65 -20.77 -2.87
C GLY A 76 -15.66 -20.57 -1.72
N LEU A 77 -15.83 -19.54 -0.88
CA LEU A 77 -14.94 -19.29 0.25
C LEU A 77 -15.30 -20.16 1.46
N ASP A 78 -14.28 -20.73 2.09
CA ASP A 78 -14.47 -21.54 3.29
C ASP A 78 -14.55 -20.66 4.55
N PRO A 79 -15.58 -20.82 5.40
CA PRO A 79 -15.72 -20.08 6.65
C PRO A 79 -14.55 -20.33 7.61
N GLY A 80 -14.09 -19.28 8.28
CA GLY A 80 -12.96 -19.34 9.22
C GLY A 80 -11.58 -19.28 8.56
N VAL A 81 -11.49 -19.44 7.25
CA VAL A 81 -10.23 -19.39 6.51
C VAL A 81 -9.79 -17.94 6.26
N ALA A 82 -8.47 -17.70 6.36
CA ALA A 82 -7.88 -16.42 6.03
C ALA A 82 -7.36 -16.43 4.58
N TYR A 83 -7.76 -15.42 3.83
CA TYR A 83 -7.39 -15.21 2.43
C TYR A 83 -6.54 -13.95 2.29
N ASN A 84 -5.42 -14.05 1.58
CA ASN A 84 -4.59 -12.90 1.27
C ASN A 84 -5.05 -12.26 -0.05
N ALA A 85 -5.03 -10.93 -0.10
CA ALA A 85 -5.27 -10.16 -1.32
C ALA A 85 -4.10 -9.18 -1.54
N GLY A 86 -3.36 -9.39 -2.60
CA GLY A 86 -2.19 -8.58 -2.99
C GLY A 86 -1.81 -8.85 -4.43
N SER A 87 -0.74 -8.19 -4.90
CA SER A 87 -0.32 -8.29 -6.30
C SER A 87 0.58 -9.50 -6.57
N GLY A 88 1.15 -10.11 -5.53
CA GLY A 88 2.14 -11.17 -5.66
C GLY A 88 3.53 -10.68 -6.09
N HIS A 89 3.73 -9.36 -6.16
CA HIS A 89 4.99 -8.73 -6.57
C HIS A 89 5.46 -7.74 -5.51
N ALA A 90 6.63 -7.94 -4.97
CA ALA A 90 7.22 -7.01 -4.03
C ALA A 90 8.31 -6.17 -4.70
N VAL A 91 8.29 -4.88 -4.40
CA VAL A 91 9.29 -3.90 -4.81
C VAL A 91 9.89 -3.22 -3.58
N SER A 92 11.16 -2.84 -3.66
CA SER A 92 11.81 -2.08 -2.58
C SER A 92 11.26 -0.65 -2.50
N ILE A 93 11.39 -0.04 -1.34
CA ILE A 93 11.02 1.38 -1.17
C ILE A 93 11.88 2.26 -2.10
N GLY A 94 13.14 1.90 -2.32
CA GLY A 94 14.01 2.59 -3.26
C GLY A 94 13.48 2.57 -4.70
N GLU A 95 13.07 1.40 -5.21
CA GLU A 95 12.45 1.27 -6.53
C GLU A 95 11.16 2.11 -6.65
N VAL A 96 10.36 2.16 -5.58
CA VAL A 96 9.15 3.01 -5.56
C VAL A 96 9.51 4.50 -5.64
N VAL A 97 10.57 4.95 -4.95
CA VAL A 97 11.05 6.33 -5.06
C VAL A 97 11.46 6.66 -6.50
N GLU A 98 12.26 5.80 -7.13
CA GLU A 98 12.72 5.98 -8.50
C GLU A 98 11.54 6.07 -9.49
N MET A 99 10.55 5.17 -9.36
CA MET A 99 9.34 5.21 -10.18
C MET A 99 8.56 6.51 -9.98
N ILE A 100 8.35 6.94 -8.73
CA ILE A 100 7.61 8.18 -8.43
C ILE A 100 8.35 9.40 -9.00
N GLN A 101 9.67 9.48 -8.87
CA GLN A 101 10.46 10.57 -9.44
C GLN A 101 10.37 10.59 -10.97
N SER A 102 10.50 9.44 -11.60
CA SER A 102 10.37 9.29 -13.06
C SER A 102 8.98 9.74 -13.54
N LEU A 103 7.90 9.21 -12.97
CA LEU A 103 6.51 9.50 -13.35
C LEU A 103 6.09 10.95 -13.04
N SER A 104 6.65 11.53 -11.99
CA SER A 104 6.36 12.93 -11.63
C SER A 104 7.17 13.95 -12.43
N GLY A 105 8.24 13.51 -13.10
CA GLY A 105 9.20 14.39 -13.77
C GLY A 105 10.06 15.20 -12.78
N VAL A 106 10.20 14.72 -11.55
CA VAL A 106 10.94 15.37 -10.48
C VAL A 106 12.19 14.54 -10.16
N ASN A 107 13.30 15.21 -9.94
CA ASN A 107 14.56 14.57 -9.52
C ASN A 107 15.12 15.31 -8.30
N LYS A 108 14.76 14.83 -7.10
CA LYS A 108 15.25 15.37 -5.82
C LYS A 108 16.18 14.36 -5.15
N PRO A 109 17.22 14.81 -4.43
CA PRO A 109 18.03 13.91 -3.62
C PRO A 109 17.15 13.21 -2.56
N VAL A 110 17.58 12.00 -2.19
CA VAL A 110 16.91 11.19 -1.15
C VAL A 110 17.85 11.09 0.03
N GLU A 111 17.38 11.46 1.20
CA GLU A 111 18.11 11.35 2.47
C GLU A 111 17.43 10.37 3.40
N MET A 112 18.23 9.49 4.02
CA MET A 112 17.74 8.60 5.06
C MET A 112 17.78 9.28 6.43
N GLU A 113 16.64 9.31 7.12
CA GLU A 113 16.52 9.83 8.49
C GLU A 113 16.62 8.67 9.49
N SER A 114 17.60 8.74 10.39
CA SER A 114 17.81 7.72 11.42
C SER A 114 16.62 7.57 12.37
N GLU A 115 15.88 8.62 12.62
CA GLU A 115 14.69 8.64 13.49
C GLU A 115 13.52 7.82 12.89
N ARG A 116 13.55 7.58 11.59
CA ARG A 116 12.55 6.77 10.87
C ARG A 116 12.99 5.32 10.67
N LEU A 117 14.17 4.96 11.14
CA LEU A 117 14.64 3.58 11.11
C LEU A 117 13.96 2.78 12.21
N ARG A 118 13.37 1.65 11.84
CA ARG A 118 12.86 0.70 12.83
C ARG A 118 14.02 -0.05 13.48
N PRO A 119 13.86 -0.48 14.75
CA PRO A 119 14.84 -1.37 15.36
C PRO A 119 15.10 -2.59 14.46
N ALA A 120 16.37 -2.96 14.25
CA ALA A 120 16.78 -4.02 13.32
C ALA A 120 16.06 -5.36 13.53
N ASN A 121 15.67 -5.66 14.77
CA ASN A 121 14.97 -6.91 15.13
C ASN A 121 13.44 -6.86 14.84
N SER A 122 12.88 -5.72 14.43
CA SER A 122 11.45 -5.56 14.14
C SER A 122 11.16 -5.29 12.66
N GLU A 123 12.20 -5.17 11.82
CA GLU A 123 12.01 -4.92 10.40
C GLU A 123 11.71 -6.21 9.63
N VAL A 124 10.62 -6.18 8.88
CA VAL A 124 10.28 -7.23 7.92
C VAL A 124 10.88 -6.82 6.57
N PHE A 125 11.95 -7.48 6.16
CA PHE A 125 12.67 -7.12 4.93
C PHE A 125 11.85 -7.35 3.66
N GLU A 126 11.03 -8.39 3.61
CA GLU A 126 10.21 -8.70 2.46
C GLU A 126 8.81 -9.15 2.88
N LEU A 127 7.79 -8.62 2.23
CA LEU A 127 6.40 -8.99 2.45
C LEU A 127 5.70 -9.10 1.10
N ILE A 128 5.40 -10.35 0.69
CA ILE A 128 4.73 -10.70 -0.56
C ILE A 128 3.44 -11.46 -0.26
N ALA A 129 2.37 -11.15 -0.98
CA ALA A 129 1.12 -11.88 -0.88
C ALA A 129 1.20 -13.20 -1.67
N SER A 130 0.74 -14.28 -1.06
CA SER A 130 0.28 -15.47 -1.78
C SER A 130 -1.24 -15.39 -1.86
N ALA A 131 -1.77 -14.92 -2.99
CA ALA A 131 -3.18 -14.64 -3.20
C ALA A 131 -3.91 -15.75 -3.99
N GLU A 132 -3.20 -16.76 -4.49
CA GLU A 132 -3.71 -17.78 -5.41
C GLU A 132 -4.94 -18.52 -4.89
N ASN A 133 -5.01 -18.75 -3.57
CA ASN A 133 -6.17 -19.41 -2.98
C ASN A 133 -7.42 -18.52 -3.04
N PHE A 134 -7.26 -17.24 -2.77
CA PHE A 134 -8.34 -16.26 -2.88
C PHE A 134 -8.77 -16.08 -4.34
N GLU A 135 -7.82 -15.98 -5.26
CA GLU A 135 -8.09 -15.84 -6.69
C GLU A 135 -8.91 -17.01 -7.23
N LYS A 136 -8.51 -18.25 -6.92
CA LYS A 136 -9.23 -19.45 -7.34
C LYS A 136 -10.67 -19.52 -6.83
N GLN A 137 -10.88 -19.16 -5.57
CA GLN A 137 -12.18 -19.37 -4.93
C GLN A 137 -13.14 -18.19 -5.13
N SER A 138 -12.62 -16.97 -5.29
CA SER A 138 -13.44 -15.77 -5.45
C SER A 138 -13.53 -15.24 -6.89
N GLY A 139 -12.62 -15.68 -7.77
CA GLY A 139 -12.45 -15.12 -9.10
C GLY A 139 -11.83 -13.72 -9.12
N TRP A 140 -11.40 -13.20 -7.97
CA TRP A 140 -10.72 -11.92 -7.89
C TRP A 140 -9.26 -12.03 -8.33
N SER A 141 -8.76 -11.01 -8.99
CA SER A 141 -7.32 -10.81 -9.21
C SER A 141 -7.02 -9.31 -9.27
N PRO A 142 -5.79 -8.88 -8.93
CA PRO A 142 -5.37 -7.50 -9.10
C PRO A 142 -5.29 -7.17 -10.59
N VAL A 143 -5.77 -5.99 -10.97
CA VAL A 143 -5.83 -5.55 -12.38
C VAL A 143 -4.91 -4.35 -12.64
N ILE A 144 -4.74 -3.49 -11.62
CA ILE A 144 -3.95 -2.26 -11.76
C ILE A 144 -2.50 -2.54 -11.36
N GLY A 145 -1.59 -2.43 -12.33
CA GLY A 145 -0.15 -2.54 -12.08
C GLY A 145 0.37 -1.37 -11.22
N LEU A 146 1.56 -1.56 -10.63
CA LEU A 146 2.15 -0.56 -9.73
C LEU A 146 2.36 0.78 -10.43
N GLU A 147 2.92 0.80 -11.62
CA GLU A 147 3.21 2.01 -12.40
C GLU A 147 1.93 2.81 -12.66
N GLU A 148 0.90 2.17 -13.21
CA GLU A 148 -0.40 2.79 -13.48
C GLU A 148 -1.05 3.33 -12.19
N GLY A 149 -1.00 2.56 -11.11
CA GLY A 149 -1.54 2.98 -9.82
C GLY A 149 -0.80 4.19 -9.23
N LEU A 150 0.53 4.26 -9.42
CA LEU A 150 1.36 5.40 -9.02
C LEU A 150 1.01 6.63 -9.85
N GLU A 151 0.87 6.52 -11.19
CA GLU A 151 0.44 7.64 -12.06
C GLU A 151 -0.88 8.24 -11.59
N ARG A 152 -1.89 7.41 -11.35
CA ARG A 152 -3.21 7.83 -10.86
C ARG A 152 -3.12 8.52 -9.49
N THR A 153 -2.24 8.03 -8.63
CA THR A 153 -2.03 8.59 -7.29
C THR A 153 -1.31 9.94 -7.36
N ILE A 154 -0.27 10.06 -8.20
CA ILE A 154 0.47 11.30 -8.45
C ILE A 154 -0.48 12.37 -9.01
N GLU A 155 -1.31 12.03 -10.00
CA GLU A 155 -2.27 12.96 -10.58
C GLU A 155 -3.28 13.47 -9.53
N TRP A 156 -3.78 12.59 -8.67
CA TRP A 156 -4.65 12.99 -7.57
C TRP A 156 -3.94 13.96 -6.61
N TRP A 157 -2.66 13.71 -6.29
CA TRP A 157 -1.87 14.59 -5.43
C TRP A 157 -1.59 15.95 -6.08
N ARG A 158 -1.29 16.00 -7.38
CA ARG A 158 -1.14 17.25 -8.12
C ARG A 158 -2.37 18.14 -8.01
N ASN A 159 -3.55 17.54 -8.15
CA ASN A 159 -4.81 18.26 -8.03
C ASN A 159 -5.09 18.71 -6.59
N ARG A 160 -4.78 17.86 -5.61
CA ARG A 160 -4.95 18.18 -4.19
C ARG A 160 -4.04 19.34 -3.76
N ILE A 161 -2.79 19.32 -4.16
CA ILE A 161 -1.79 20.36 -3.81
C ILE A 161 -2.23 21.73 -4.34
N LYS A 162 -2.84 21.80 -5.53
CA LYS A 162 -3.37 23.03 -6.09
C LYS A 162 -4.59 23.59 -5.34
N GLN A 163 -5.35 22.74 -4.68
CA GLN A 163 -6.63 23.08 -4.07
C GLN A 163 -6.56 23.34 -2.57
N THR A 164 -5.54 22.87 -1.89
CA THR A 164 -5.46 22.86 -0.42
C THR A 164 -4.05 23.16 0.05
N ASP A 165 -3.91 23.92 1.16
CA ASP A 165 -2.64 24.01 1.87
C ASP A 165 -2.18 22.62 2.30
N ILE A 166 -0.99 22.23 1.84
CA ILE A 166 -0.36 20.98 2.27
C ILE A 166 0.01 21.16 3.73
N ARG A 167 -0.44 20.26 4.57
CA ARG A 167 -0.01 20.23 5.96
C ARG A 167 1.45 19.79 6.02
N ARG A 168 2.36 20.76 6.15
CA ARG A 168 3.81 20.55 6.22
C ARG A 168 4.31 20.06 7.57
N ASP A 169 3.54 20.26 8.62
CA ASP A 169 3.91 20.09 10.04
C ASP A 169 3.54 18.71 10.60
N ARG A 170 3.21 17.74 9.77
CA ARG A 170 2.92 16.41 10.27
C ARG A 170 4.19 15.59 10.35
N ASP A 171 4.89 15.76 11.47
CA ASP A 171 5.89 14.80 11.93
C ASP A 171 5.28 13.40 12.00
N TYR A 172 6.09 12.44 11.60
CA TYR A 172 5.78 11.02 11.73
C TYR A 172 5.65 10.73 13.23
N LEU A 173 4.43 10.65 13.74
CA LEU A 173 4.21 10.08 15.06
C LEU A 173 4.31 8.55 14.91
N VAL A 174 5.41 8.02 15.41
CA VAL A 174 5.67 6.58 15.56
C VAL A 174 4.66 5.96 16.53
#